data_ba4f7070cf4a2405ed5843e9ab14712a
#
_entry.id   ba4f7070cf4a2405ed5843e9ab14712a
#
_cell.length_a   1.000
_cell.length_b   1.000
_cell.length_c   1.000
_cell.angle_alpha   90.00
_cell.angle_beta   90.00
_cell.angle_gamma   90.00
#
_symmetry.space_group_name_H-M   'P 1'
#
loop_
_entity.id
_entity.type
_entity.pdbx_description
1 polymer ?
#
loop_
_entity_poly.entity_id
_entity_poly.type
_entity_poly.pdbx_seq_one_letter_code
_entity_poly.pdbx_strand_id
1 'polypeptide(L)'
;MIDHWVAAELAAFAQQFAVDPVEGSLVYLQYGPSQPEFLDLAAGAGEGMVWGTVYGVYADKGGAEFRKKYRAKYPGTMGMVYTGGGYDAVMMLSKAWEQTGDPSNFDAVGDAIRKMEYRGINGFYKFNPETNSGISYPNMTDDPEAGQAHLFFQVQDDEHRIIAPAPFAEVPFRLAPWM
;
A
#
# COMPACT_ATOMS: atom_id res chain seq x y z
N MET A 1 -8.23 16.51 5.81
CA MET A 1 -7.05 15.63 5.67
C MET A 1 -6.20 15.79 6.90
N ILE A 2 -5.81 14.69 7.51
CA ILE A 2 -4.95 14.64 8.69
C ILE A 2 -3.61 14.05 8.26
N ASP A 3 -2.56 14.84 8.25
CA ASP A 3 -1.23 14.46 7.82
C ASP A 3 -0.38 14.07 9.03
N HIS A 4 -0.37 12.78 9.33
CA HIS A 4 0.40 12.20 10.41
C HIS A 4 0.90 10.79 10.06
N TRP A 5 2.08 10.42 10.56
CA TRP A 5 2.77 9.18 10.17
C TRP A 5 2.64 8.04 11.18
N VAL A 6 2.23 8.36 12.41
CA VAL A 6 2.23 7.39 13.52
C VAL A 6 0.84 6.80 13.70
N ALA A 7 0.73 5.48 13.59
CA ALA A 7 -0.53 4.76 13.72
C ALA A 7 -1.24 5.05 15.05
N ALA A 8 -0.51 5.08 16.16
CA ALA A 8 -1.10 5.30 17.49
C ALA A 8 -1.78 6.66 17.63
N GLU A 9 -1.20 7.71 17.04
CA GLU A 9 -1.77 9.06 17.12
C GLU A 9 -2.98 9.22 16.20
N LEU A 10 -2.95 8.59 15.02
CA LEU A 10 -4.12 8.55 14.14
C LEU A 10 -5.24 7.68 14.70
N ALA A 11 -4.91 6.59 15.37
CA ALA A 11 -5.90 5.78 16.08
C ALA A 11 -6.55 6.57 17.23
N ALA A 12 -5.77 7.32 18.01
CA ALA A 12 -6.28 8.20 19.06
C ALA A 12 -7.18 9.30 18.47
N PHE A 13 -6.79 9.89 17.33
CA PHE A 13 -7.68 10.82 16.60
C PHE A 13 -8.97 10.12 16.18
N ALA A 14 -8.91 8.92 15.60
CA ALA A 14 -10.09 8.18 15.17
C ALA A 14 -11.05 7.91 16.34
N GLN A 15 -10.52 7.50 17.49
CA GLN A 15 -11.31 7.29 18.70
C GLN A 15 -11.98 8.57 19.20
N GLN A 16 -11.27 9.70 19.22
CA GLN A 16 -11.87 10.99 19.60
C GLN A 16 -12.92 11.45 18.61
N PHE A 17 -12.65 11.34 17.31
CA PHE A 17 -13.58 11.72 16.26
C PHE A 17 -14.87 10.89 16.32
N ALA A 18 -14.78 9.59 16.63
CA ALA A 18 -15.94 8.71 16.74
C ALA A 18 -16.88 9.05 17.90
N VAL A 19 -16.41 9.78 18.93
CA VAL A 19 -17.26 10.25 20.05
C VAL A 19 -18.21 11.37 19.63
N ASP A 20 -17.73 12.27 18.78
CA ASP A 20 -18.52 13.44 18.31
C ASP A 20 -18.11 13.75 16.87
N PRO A 21 -18.59 12.95 15.89
CA PRO A 21 -18.17 13.08 14.52
C PRO A 21 -18.79 14.30 13.85
N VAL A 22 -18.03 14.92 12.94
CA VAL A 22 -18.55 16.01 12.11
C VAL A 22 -19.42 15.41 11.00
N GLU A 23 -20.73 15.62 11.09
CA GLU A 23 -21.70 15.11 10.10
C GLU A 23 -21.37 15.57 8.67
N GLY A 24 -21.54 14.67 7.71
CA GLY A 24 -21.31 14.91 6.28
C GLY A 24 -19.84 15.06 5.89
N SER A 25 -18.89 14.83 6.81
CA SER A 25 -17.46 14.98 6.52
C SER A 25 -16.84 13.70 5.95
N LEU A 26 -15.88 13.85 5.02
CA LEU A 26 -14.96 12.79 4.63
C LEU A 26 -13.69 12.90 5.47
N VAL A 27 -13.37 11.87 6.24
CA VAL A 27 -12.11 11.79 6.98
C VAL A 27 -11.07 11.08 6.12
N TYR A 28 -10.02 11.81 5.75
CA TYR A 28 -8.87 11.27 5.05
C TYR A 28 -7.63 11.34 5.95
N LEU A 29 -7.04 10.18 6.20
CA LEU A 29 -5.82 10.01 6.99
C LEU A 29 -4.63 9.78 6.07
N GLN A 30 -3.49 10.37 6.40
CA GLN A 30 -2.28 10.19 5.62
C GLN A 30 -1.48 9.02 6.20
N TYR A 31 -1.13 8.06 5.38
CA TYR A 31 -0.10 7.03 5.57
C TYR A 31 -0.13 6.18 6.85
N GLY A 32 -0.38 6.76 8.03
CA GLY A 32 -0.32 6.05 9.32
C GLY A 32 -1.20 4.79 9.40
N PRO A 33 -2.40 4.76 8.79
CA PRO A 33 -3.21 3.55 8.77
C PRO A 33 -2.57 2.37 8.01
N SER A 34 -1.53 2.62 7.22
CA SER A 34 -0.76 1.55 6.57
C SER A 34 0.04 0.67 7.54
N GLN A 35 0.27 1.15 8.76
CA GLN A 35 0.99 0.43 9.80
C GLN A 35 0.12 -0.67 10.40
N PRO A 36 0.71 -1.83 10.73
CA PRO A 36 -0.07 -3.01 11.12
C PRO A 36 -0.90 -2.82 12.39
N GLU A 37 -0.47 -1.97 13.31
CA GLU A 37 -1.12 -1.74 14.60
C GLU A 37 -2.32 -0.78 14.54
N PHE A 38 -2.55 -0.07 13.42
CA PHE A 38 -3.59 0.97 13.35
C PHE A 38 -4.99 0.45 13.65
N LEU A 39 -5.40 -0.65 13.02
CA LEU A 39 -6.75 -1.20 13.23
C LEU A 39 -6.95 -1.67 14.67
N ASP A 40 -5.96 -2.38 15.23
CA ASP A 40 -6.01 -2.87 16.60
C ASP A 40 -6.12 -1.69 17.60
N LEU A 41 -5.35 -0.63 17.38
CA LEU A 41 -5.35 0.57 18.25
C LEU A 41 -6.62 1.42 18.07
N ALA A 42 -7.13 1.53 16.84
CA ALA A 42 -8.36 2.27 16.58
C ALA A 42 -9.61 1.57 17.14
N ALA A 43 -9.55 0.25 17.38
CA ALA A 43 -10.60 -0.54 18.02
C ALA A 43 -11.99 -0.31 17.39
N GLY A 44 -12.07 -0.34 16.05
CA GLY A 44 -13.30 -0.10 15.26
C GLY A 44 -13.62 1.38 14.99
N ALA A 45 -12.97 2.34 15.68
CA ALA A 45 -13.22 3.76 15.44
C ALA A 45 -12.74 4.27 14.08
N GLY A 46 -11.93 3.48 13.38
CA GLY A 46 -11.47 3.80 12.02
C GLY A 46 -12.49 3.50 10.92
N GLU A 47 -13.61 2.83 11.22
CA GLU A 47 -14.62 2.43 10.23
C GLU A 47 -15.09 3.62 9.39
N GLY A 48 -15.09 3.47 8.06
CA GLY A 48 -15.46 4.52 7.12
C GLY A 48 -14.35 5.53 6.78
N MET A 49 -13.26 5.60 7.55
CA MET A 49 -12.14 6.50 7.27
C MET A 49 -11.37 6.04 6.03
N VAL A 50 -10.90 7.01 5.26
CA VAL A 50 -10.14 6.79 4.01
C VAL A 50 -8.67 7.15 4.21
N TRP A 51 -7.78 6.41 3.55
CA TRP A 51 -6.36 6.75 3.49
C TRP A 51 -5.77 6.35 2.14
N GLY A 52 -4.59 6.85 1.80
CA GLY A 52 -3.97 6.56 0.52
C GLY A 52 -2.47 6.36 0.62
N THR A 53 -1.92 5.71 -0.40
CA THR A 53 -0.48 5.47 -0.53
C THR A 53 -0.04 5.44 -1.99
N VAL A 54 1.21 5.83 -2.24
CA VAL A 54 1.82 5.76 -3.57
C VAL A 54 2.12 4.33 -4.03
N TYR A 55 2.14 3.39 -3.11
CA TYR A 55 2.22 1.96 -3.40
C TYR A 55 1.73 1.15 -2.20
N GLY A 56 1.11 0.01 -2.45
CA GLY A 56 0.59 -0.86 -1.40
C GLY A 56 0.31 -2.25 -1.93
N VAL A 57 0.01 -3.19 -1.04
CA VAL A 57 -0.30 -4.58 -1.42
C VAL A 57 -1.62 -4.61 -2.16
N TYR A 58 -1.58 -5.02 -3.43
CA TYR A 58 -2.77 -5.13 -4.28
C TYR A 58 -3.69 -6.26 -3.81
N ALA A 59 -4.94 -6.22 -4.28
CA ALA A 59 -5.94 -7.26 -4.04
C ALA A 59 -6.09 -8.25 -5.20
N ASP A 60 -5.25 -8.14 -6.22
CA ASP A 60 -5.21 -9.11 -7.31
C ASP A 60 -4.80 -10.51 -6.82
N LYS A 61 -4.77 -11.48 -7.72
CA LYS A 61 -4.46 -12.87 -7.37
C LYS A 61 -3.13 -12.99 -6.59
N GLY A 62 -2.09 -12.26 -7.00
CA GLY A 62 -0.78 -12.28 -6.35
C GLY A 62 -0.81 -11.68 -4.96
N GLY A 63 -1.40 -10.49 -4.83
CA GLY A 63 -1.55 -9.80 -3.55
C GLY A 63 -2.45 -10.55 -2.56
N ALA A 64 -3.57 -11.10 -3.03
CA ALA A 64 -4.46 -11.91 -2.20
C ALA A 64 -3.76 -13.18 -1.66
N GLU A 65 -3.00 -13.88 -2.50
CA GLU A 65 -2.23 -15.04 -2.07
C GLU A 65 -1.13 -14.65 -1.07
N PHE A 66 -0.43 -13.54 -1.31
CA PHE A 66 0.57 -13.01 -0.39
C PHE A 66 -0.05 -12.67 0.97
N ARG A 67 -1.16 -11.92 1.01
CA ARG A 67 -1.89 -11.58 2.25
C ARG A 67 -2.27 -12.84 3.02
N LYS A 68 -2.79 -13.86 2.32
CA LYS A 68 -3.14 -15.16 2.93
C LYS A 68 -1.94 -15.87 3.55
N LYS A 69 -0.82 -15.98 2.81
CA LYS A 69 0.41 -16.62 3.29
C LYS A 69 1.02 -15.86 4.47
N TYR A 70 1.02 -14.53 4.40
CA TYR A 70 1.54 -13.70 5.47
C TYR A 70 0.77 -13.90 6.77
N ARG A 71 -0.57 -13.79 6.72
CA ARG A 71 -1.45 -14.00 7.89
C ARG A 71 -1.33 -15.40 8.49
N ALA A 72 -1.11 -16.42 7.66
CA ALA A 72 -0.91 -17.79 8.15
C ALA A 72 0.42 -17.97 8.89
N LYS A 73 1.42 -17.17 8.58
CA LYS A 73 2.76 -17.26 9.17
C LYS A 73 2.96 -16.30 10.35
N TYR A 74 2.36 -15.13 10.26
CA TYR A 74 2.51 -14.06 11.24
C TYR A 74 1.12 -13.68 11.78
N PRO A 75 0.85 -13.90 13.07
CA PRO A 75 -0.41 -13.49 13.67
C PRO A 75 -0.49 -11.95 13.77
N GLY A 76 -1.70 -11.42 13.73
CA GLY A 76 -1.98 -10.00 13.81
C GLY A 76 -2.23 -9.34 12.44
N THR A 77 -2.38 -8.03 12.45
CA THR A 77 -2.67 -7.24 11.25
C THR A 77 -1.43 -7.11 10.36
N MET A 78 -1.63 -7.19 9.07
CA MET A 78 -0.56 -7.01 8.09
C MET A 78 -0.46 -5.53 7.70
N GLY A 79 0.74 -4.96 7.74
CA GLY A 79 0.98 -3.63 7.14
C GLY A 79 0.79 -3.65 5.63
N MET A 80 0.01 -2.68 5.11
CA MET A 80 -0.42 -2.69 3.70
C MET A 80 0.63 -2.13 2.72
N VAL A 81 1.69 -1.50 3.22
CA VAL A 81 2.71 -0.83 2.40
C VAL A 81 4.04 -1.54 2.49
N TYR A 82 4.69 -1.47 3.66
CA TYR A 82 6.07 -1.92 3.83
C TYR A 82 6.24 -3.44 3.78
N THR A 83 5.20 -4.20 4.16
CA THR A 83 5.25 -5.67 4.14
C THR A 83 5.43 -6.20 2.71
N GLY A 84 4.62 -5.71 1.77
CA GLY A 84 4.77 -6.07 0.36
C GLY A 84 6.01 -5.45 -0.28
N GLY A 85 6.31 -4.19 0.05
CA GLY A 85 7.49 -3.49 -0.47
C GLY A 85 8.81 -4.15 -0.08
N GLY A 86 8.93 -4.61 1.17
CA GLY A 86 10.10 -5.39 1.62
C GLY A 86 10.25 -6.72 0.88
N TYR A 87 9.14 -7.43 0.66
CA TYR A 87 9.14 -8.67 -0.13
C TYR A 87 9.59 -8.40 -1.58
N ASP A 88 8.99 -7.41 -2.24
CA ASP A 88 9.33 -7.06 -3.62
C ASP A 88 10.80 -6.64 -3.78
N ALA A 89 11.32 -5.85 -2.82
CA ALA A 89 12.72 -5.43 -2.83
C ALA A 89 13.69 -6.62 -2.80
N VAL A 90 13.41 -7.62 -1.96
CA VAL A 90 14.23 -8.85 -1.90
C VAL A 90 14.10 -9.65 -3.19
N MET A 91 12.91 -9.77 -3.76
CA MET A 91 12.70 -10.48 -5.02
C MET A 91 13.38 -9.81 -6.20
N MET A 92 13.35 -8.49 -6.29
CA MET A 92 14.05 -7.72 -7.32
C MET A 92 15.56 -7.85 -7.18
N LEU A 93 16.08 -7.77 -5.96
CA LEU A 93 17.50 -7.95 -5.67
C LEU A 93 17.98 -9.36 -6.05
N SER A 94 17.21 -10.39 -5.68
CA SER A 94 17.51 -11.78 -6.06
C SER A 94 17.59 -11.95 -7.57
N LYS A 95 16.62 -11.41 -8.31
CA LYS A 95 16.63 -11.44 -9.79
C LYS A 95 17.84 -10.72 -10.39
N ALA A 96 18.23 -9.58 -9.83
CA ALA A 96 19.41 -8.85 -10.28
C ALA A 96 20.70 -9.65 -10.02
N TRP A 97 20.81 -10.32 -8.89
CA TRP A 97 21.95 -11.22 -8.61
C TRP A 97 22.00 -12.42 -9.55
N GLU A 98 20.87 -13.04 -9.82
CA GLU A 98 20.79 -14.15 -10.79
C GLU A 98 21.22 -13.68 -12.19
N GLN A 99 20.79 -12.47 -12.60
CA GLN A 99 21.11 -11.92 -13.92
C GLN A 99 22.58 -11.55 -14.05
N THR A 100 23.19 -11.02 -13.00
CA THR A 100 24.60 -10.56 -13.03
C THR A 100 25.59 -11.68 -12.74
N GLY A 101 25.18 -12.73 -12.04
CA GLY A 101 26.03 -13.85 -11.61
C GLY A 101 27.08 -13.47 -10.55
N ASP A 102 27.17 -12.20 -10.16
CA ASP A 102 28.09 -11.70 -9.15
C ASP A 102 27.40 -10.68 -8.23
N PRO A 103 26.91 -11.09 -7.05
CA PRO A 103 26.28 -10.18 -6.08
C PRO A 103 27.18 -9.07 -5.56
N SER A 104 28.51 -9.21 -5.66
CA SER A 104 29.48 -8.22 -5.19
C SER A 104 29.76 -7.11 -6.22
N ASN A 105 29.34 -7.29 -7.46
CA ASN A 105 29.42 -6.25 -8.49
C ASN A 105 28.23 -5.30 -8.37
N PHE A 106 28.31 -4.37 -7.42
CA PHE A 106 27.20 -3.45 -7.08
C PHE A 106 26.75 -2.56 -8.23
N ASP A 107 27.67 -2.18 -9.12
CA ASP A 107 27.34 -1.36 -10.30
C ASP A 107 26.48 -2.17 -11.29
N ALA A 108 26.87 -3.40 -11.59
CA ALA A 108 26.10 -4.28 -12.48
C ALA A 108 24.72 -4.63 -11.86
N VAL A 109 24.67 -4.91 -10.56
CA VAL A 109 23.42 -5.18 -9.84
C VAL A 109 22.51 -3.94 -9.87
N GLY A 110 23.04 -2.77 -9.60
CA GLY A 110 22.30 -1.49 -9.66
C GLY A 110 21.75 -1.22 -11.06
N ASP A 111 22.55 -1.47 -12.10
CA ASP A 111 22.10 -1.33 -13.49
C ASP A 111 21.04 -2.34 -13.89
N ALA A 112 21.14 -3.57 -13.40
CA ALA A 112 20.10 -4.59 -13.60
C ALA A 112 18.77 -4.18 -12.98
N ILE A 113 18.79 -3.64 -11.75
CA ILE A 113 17.59 -3.14 -11.08
C ILE A 113 16.98 -1.95 -11.83
N ARG A 114 17.79 -0.95 -12.26
CA ARG A 114 17.30 0.23 -12.99
C ARG A 114 16.58 -0.13 -14.30
N LYS A 115 16.99 -1.20 -14.94
CA LYS A 115 16.44 -1.69 -16.22
C LYS A 115 15.34 -2.73 -16.04
N MET A 116 15.08 -3.13 -14.81
CA MET A 116 14.12 -4.20 -14.52
C MET A 116 12.68 -3.71 -14.72
N GLU A 117 11.89 -4.57 -15.36
CA GLU A 117 10.43 -4.51 -15.32
C GLU A 117 9.96 -5.70 -14.48
N TYR A 118 9.29 -5.41 -13.36
CA TYR A 118 8.92 -6.43 -12.39
C TYR A 118 7.51 -6.21 -11.85
N ARG A 119 6.63 -7.19 -12.04
CA ARG A 119 5.32 -7.24 -11.38
C ARG A 119 5.47 -7.88 -10.02
N GLY A 120 5.46 -7.02 -9.00
CA GLY A 120 5.53 -7.40 -7.59
C GLY A 120 4.16 -7.44 -6.91
N ILE A 121 4.19 -7.58 -5.58
CA ILE A 121 3.00 -7.57 -4.72
C ILE A 121 2.43 -6.15 -4.56
N ASN A 122 3.32 -5.15 -4.54
CA ASN A 122 2.97 -3.73 -4.46
C ASN A 122 2.84 -3.05 -5.83
N GLY A 123 2.60 -3.80 -6.91
CA GLY A 123 2.39 -3.25 -8.23
C GLY A 123 3.52 -3.51 -9.21
N PHE A 124 3.54 -2.78 -10.30
CA PHE A 124 4.51 -2.92 -11.37
C PHE A 124 5.68 -1.96 -11.17
N TYR A 125 6.88 -2.49 -11.07
CA TYR A 125 8.11 -1.74 -10.94
C TYR A 125 8.76 -1.55 -12.30
N LYS A 126 8.86 -0.30 -12.71
CA LYS A 126 9.61 0.20 -13.85
C LYS A 126 10.18 1.55 -13.48
N PHE A 127 11.44 1.79 -13.81
CA PHE A 127 12.13 3.00 -13.42
C PHE A 127 12.38 3.90 -14.62
N ASN A 128 12.23 5.21 -14.40
CA ASN A 128 12.70 6.22 -15.33
C ASN A 128 14.23 6.22 -15.30
N PRO A 129 14.92 5.99 -16.43
CA PRO A 129 16.38 5.84 -16.45
C PRO A 129 17.15 7.12 -16.09
N GLU A 130 16.53 8.29 -16.27
CA GLU A 130 17.15 9.58 -15.99
C GLU A 130 17.06 9.98 -14.51
N THR A 131 15.92 9.69 -13.89
CA THR A 131 15.62 10.13 -12.52
C THR A 131 15.70 9.01 -11.49
N ASN A 132 15.76 7.74 -11.92
CA ASN A 132 15.62 6.54 -11.09
C ASN A 132 14.30 6.48 -10.30
N SER A 133 13.31 7.27 -10.68
CA SER A 133 11.98 7.25 -10.06
C SER A 133 11.13 6.13 -10.64
N GLY A 134 10.32 5.49 -9.81
CA GLY A 134 9.32 4.53 -10.27
C GLY A 134 8.27 5.20 -11.16
N ILE A 135 7.83 4.50 -12.20
CA ILE A 135 6.71 4.95 -13.03
C ILE A 135 5.42 4.75 -12.23
N SER A 136 4.61 5.80 -12.14
CA SER A 136 3.35 5.80 -11.38
C SER A 136 2.13 5.92 -12.27
N TYR A 137 1.07 5.19 -11.90
CA TYR A 137 -0.26 5.27 -12.49
C TYR A 137 -1.19 6.07 -11.55
N PRO A 138 -2.00 7.00 -12.03
CA PRO A 138 -2.15 7.43 -13.43
C PRO A 138 -1.23 8.61 -13.83
N ASN A 139 -0.31 9.06 -12.98
CA ASN A 139 0.41 10.33 -13.18
C ASN A 139 1.43 10.30 -14.34
N MET A 140 2.08 9.16 -14.57
CA MET A 140 3.16 9.01 -15.55
C MET A 140 2.80 8.03 -16.67
N THR A 141 1.74 7.26 -16.51
CA THR A 141 1.21 6.34 -17.52
C THR A 141 -0.30 6.21 -17.34
N ASP A 142 -1.02 6.08 -18.45
CA ASP A 142 -2.46 5.76 -18.47
C ASP A 142 -2.73 4.26 -18.41
N ASP A 143 -1.67 3.43 -18.53
CA ASP A 143 -1.77 1.98 -18.44
C ASP A 143 -1.60 1.52 -16.98
N PRO A 144 -2.63 0.97 -16.34
CA PRO A 144 -2.58 0.50 -14.97
C PRO A 144 -1.62 -0.68 -14.76
N GLU A 145 -1.27 -1.41 -15.83
CA GLU A 145 -0.33 -2.53 -15.77
C GLU A 145 1.12 -2.11 -16.01
N ALA A 146 1.37 -0.84 -16.34
CA ALA A 146 2.71 -0.32 -16.66
C ALA A 146 3.30 0.61 -15.59
N GLY A 147 2.66 0.74 -14.45
CA GLY A 147 3.13 1.58 -13.35
C GLY A 147 2.58 1.17 -11.99
N GLN A 148 3.15 1.74 -10.94
CA GLN A 148 2.63 1.56 -9.58
C GLN A 148 1.41 2.47 -9.37
N ALA A 149 0.30 1.89 -8.95
CA ALA A 149 -0.91 2.64 -8.70
C ALA A 149 -0.86 3.36 -7.34
N HIS A 150 -1.31 4.59 -7.33
CA HIS A 150 -1.67 5.28 -6.11
C HIS A 150 -2.99 4.69 -5.60
N LEU A 151 -2.92 3.88 -4.55
CA LEU A 151 -4.07 3.18 -4.00
C LEU A 151 -4.74 4.00 -2.92
N PHE A 152 -6.09 4.01 -2.95
CA PHE A 152 -6.92 4.52 -1.88
C PHE A 152 -7.62 3.37 -1.18
N PHE A 153 -7.55 3.38 0.12
CA PHE A 153 -8.16 2.41 1.01
C PHE A 153 -9.26 3.07 1.83
N GLN A 154 -10.26 2.28 2.17
CA GLN A 154 -11.22 2.61 3.21
C GLN A 154 -11.21 1.49 4.25
N VAL A 155 -11.32 1.85 5.52
CA VAL A 155 -11.60 0.86 6.56
C VAL A 155 -13.06 0.45 6.43
N GLN A 156 -13.29 -0.83 6.12
CA GLN A 156 -14.62 -1.43 5.99
C GLN A 156 -14.61 -2.80 6.67
N ASP A 157 -15.53 -3.01 7.60
CA ASP A 157 -15.64 -4.24 8.35
C ASP A 157 -14.32 -4.60 9.09
N ASP A 158 -13.68 -3.57 9.68
CA ASP A 158 -12.39 -3.63 10.38
C ASP A 158 -11.22 -4.15 9.53
N GLU A 159 -11.29 -3.96 8.21
CA GLU A 159 -10.23 -4.30 7.28
C GLU A 159 -9.91 -3.12 6.34
N HIS A 160 -8.67 -3.05 5.88
CA HIS A 160 -8.28 -2.13 4.81
C HIS A 160 -8.73 -2.67 3.47
N ARG A 161 -9.68 -2.00 2.81
CA ARG A 161 -10.19 -2.36 1.49
C ARG A 161 -9.80 -1.33 0.46
N ILE A 162 -9.27 -1.77 -0.69
CA ILE A 162 -8.96 -0.87 -1.81
C ILE A 162 -10.26 -0.43 -2.46
N ILE A 163 -10.49 0.90 -2.49
CA ILE A 163 -11.67 1.52 -3.10
C ILE A 163 -11.36 2.24 -4.41
N ALA A 164 -10.09 2.56 -4.67
CA ALA A 164 -9.63 3.24 -5.89
C ALA A 164 -8.14 2.99 -6.13
N PRO A 165 -7.65 3.16 -7.39
CA PRO A 165 -8.41 3.41 -8.63
C PRO A 165 -9.22 2.19 -9.08
N ALA A 166 -10.21 2.41 -9.95
CA ALA A 166 -11.16 1.40 -10.39
C ALA A 166 -10.56 0.07 -10.87
N PRO A 167 -9.44 0.01 -11.61
CA PRO A 167 -8.84 -1.26 -12.02
C PRO A 167 -8.39 -2.16 -10.86
N PHE A 168 -8.14 -1.59 -9.67
CA PHE A 168 -7.61 -2.31 -8.51
C PHE A 168 -8.56 -2.32 -7.31
N ALA A 169 -9.72 -1.67 -7.43
CA ALA A 169 -10.69 -1.60 -6.34
C ALA A 169 -11.24 -3.00 -5.99
N GLU A 170 -11.19 -3.36 -4.72
CA GLU A 170 -11.77 -4.61 -4.17
C GLU A 170 -13.28 -4.44 -3.95
N VAL A 171 -13.66 -3.26 -3.48
CA VAL A 171 -15.01 -2.94 -3.05
C VAL A 171 -15.35 -1.48 -3.43
N PRO A 172 -16.64 -1.13 -3.55
CA PRO A 172 -17.04 0.25 -3.70
C PRO A 172 -16.80 1.06 -2.41
N PHE A 173 -16.62 2.37 -2.57
CA PHE A 173 -16.67 3.29 -1.46
C PHE A 173 -18.03 3.18 -0.74
N ARG A 174 -18.04 3.17 0.60
CA ARG A 174 -19.23 3.24 1.44
C ARG A 174 -19.29 4.60 2.14
N LEU A 175 -20.49 5.15 2.30
CA LEU A 175 -20.67 6.30 3.17
C LEU A 175 -20.28 5.89 4.60
N ALA A 176 -19.51 6.74 5.27
CA ALA A 176 -19.16 6.52 6.66
C ALA A 176 -20.41 6.70 7.56
N PRO A 177 -20.42 6.14 8.79
CA PRO A 177 -21.59 6.21 9.68
C PRO A 177 -22.09 7.63 9.99
N TRP A 178 -21.23 8.62 9.82
CA TRP A 178 -21.53 10.05 10.07
C TRP A 178 -21.83 10.86 8.78
N MET A 179 -21.88 10.22 7.60
CA MET A 179 -22.12 10.88 6.30
C MET A 179 -23.61 10.84 5.87
#